data_01ed7e06621a0df18e7d32c731002a6c
#
_entry.id   01ed7e06621a0df18e7d32c731002a6c
#
_cell.length_a   1.000
_cell.length_b   1.000
_cell.length_c   1.000
_cell.angle_alpha   90.00
_cell.angle_beta   90.00
_cell.angle_gamma   90.00
#
_symmetry.space_group_name_H-M   'P 1'
#
loop_
_entity.id
_entity.type
_entity.pdbx_description
1 polymer ?
#
loop_
_entity_poly.entity_id
_entity_poly.type
_entity_poly.pdbx_seq_one_letter_code
_entity_poly.pdbx_strand_id
1 'polypeptide(L)'
;MCISNYLKVISVLITIPDLLNEPQIQKLREILAEGQFVDGKLTAGMAARRVKNNEEIQPSPELTERLNRIVMASVAQNARFRSAALPNRMADFIFARYQPGMAYGDHVDDPIMGGGKFRTDVSMTIFLNDPSEYEGGELVVRTPFGDQKTKLAAGSAVVYPSGSVHHVAEVTKGERLVALTWVQSFVRDAAQRELLFELDSAREHLLKTEPASDHAKSVDRSYSNLLRMWADV
;
A
#
# COMPACT_ATOMS: atom_id res chain seq x y z
N MET A 1 -25.04 20.13 -5.69
CA MET A 1 -24.99 20.09 -4.23
C MET A 1 -24.32 18.77 -3.85
N CYS A 2 -23.00 18.75 -3.82
CA CYS A 2 -22.17 17.74 -3.15
C CYS A 2 -20.71 18.21 -3.22
N ILE A 3 -20.39 19.22 -2.42
CA ILE A 3 -19.01 19.68 -2.17
C ILE A 3 -18.70 19.23 -0.75
N SER A 4 -18.37 17.96 -0.56
CA SER A 4 -18.05 17.49 0.81
C SER A 4 -17.07 16.34 0.89
N ASN A 5 -16.13 16.18 -0.04
CA ASN A 5 -15.07 15.17 0.14
C ASN A 5 -13.68 15.63 -0.30
N TYR A 6 -13.43 16.93 -0.42
CA TYR A 6 -12.16 17.44 -0.97
C TYR A 6 -11.15 17.94 0.06
N LEU A 7 -11.40 17.81 1.37
CA LEU A 7 -10.49 18.29 2.40
C LEU A 7 -10.19 17.22 3.44
N LYS A 8 -9.42 16.21 3.03
CA LYS A 8 -8.57 15.43 3.94
C LYS A 8 -7.22 15.21 3.27
N VAL A 9 -6.48 16.28 3.10
CA VAL A 9 -5.10 16.25 2.60
C VAL A 9 -4.20 16.72 3.73
N ILE A 10 -3.76 15.78 4.52
CA ILE A 10 -2.44 15.70 5.16
C ILE A 10 -2.15 14.21 5.11
N SER A 11 -1.63 13.75 4.02
CA SER A 11 -1.58 12.31 3.84
C SER A 11 -0.29 11.81 3.24
N VAL A 12 0.65 11.61 4.08
CA VAL A 12 1.68 10.58 3.91
C VAL A 12 1.03 9.20 3.66
N LEU A 13 -0.28 9.05 3.93
CA LEU A 13 -1.05 7.81 3.88
C LEU A 13 -2.27 7.96 2.97
N ILE A 14 -2.28 7.23 1.85
CA ILE A 14 -3.33 7.29 0.83
C ILE A 14 -4.13 5.99 0.84
N THR A 15 -5.45 6.08 0.99
CA THR A 15 -6.34 4.93 0.90
C THR A 15 -6.85 4.73 -0.53
N ILE A 16 -6.96 3.48 -0.94
CA ILE A 16 -7.48 3.05 -2.24
C ILE A 16 -8.64 2.10 -1.96
N PRO A 17 -9.88 2.60 -2.00
CA PRO A 17 -11.05 1.75 -1.80
C PRO A 17 -11.24 0.81 -3.00
N ASP A 18 -11.83 -0.35 -2.74
CA ASP A 18 -12.30 -1.31 -3.76
C ASP A 18 -11.25 -1.66 -4.83
N LEU A 19 -9.99 -1.80 -4.41
CA LEU A 19 -8.89 -2.17 -5.30
C LEU A 19 -9.05 -3.58 -5.86
N LEU A 20 -9.52 -4.51 -5.03
CA LEU A 20 -9.90 -5.86 -5.42
C LEU A 20 -11.41 -6.02 -5.31
N ASN A 21 -12.00 -6.72 -6.27
CA ASN A 21 -13.43 -7.07 -6.22
C ASN A 21 -13.67 -8.34 -5.39
N GLU A 22 -14.92 -8.59 -5.02
CA GLU A 22 -15.31 -9.71 -4.18
C GLU A 22 -14.86 -11.09 -4.71
N PRO A 23 -15.00 -11.43 -6.01
CA PRO A 23 -14.47 -12.70 -6.54
C PRO A 23 -12.95 -12.86 -6.36
N GLN A 24 -12.18 -11.78 -6.46
CA GLN A 24 -10.73 -11.80 -6.24
C GLN A 24 -10.39 -12.05 -4.78
N ILE A 25 -11.10 -11.36 -3.88
CA ILE A 25 -10.93 -11.52 -2.42
C ILE A 25 -11.24 -12.95 -2.02
N GLN A 26 -12.39 -13.47 -2.44
CA GLN A 26 -12.80 -14.84 -2.15
C GLN A 26 -11.77 -15.85 -2.67
N LYS A 27 -11.29 -15.68 -3.90
CA LYS A 27 -10.29 -16.57 -4.49
C LYS A 27 -8.96 -16.55 -3.76
N LEU A 28 -8.51 -15.37 -3.31
CA LEU A 28 -7.32 -15.24 -2.46
C LEU A 28 -7.51 -15.96 -1.13
N ARG A 29 -8.62 -15.74 -0.45
CA ARG A 29 -8.94 -16.37 0.84
C ARG A 29 -9.01 -17.90 0.74
N GLU A 30 -9.61 -18.45 -0.33
CA GLU A 30 -9.64 -19.90 -0.60
C GLU A 30 -8.23 -20.47 -0.71
N ILE A 31 -7.37 -19.83 -1.53
CA ILE A 31 -5.99 -20.28 -1.73
C ILE A 31 -5.19 -20.21 -0.42
N LEU A 32 -5.36 -19.13 0.34
CA LEU A 32 -4.65 -18.92 1.60
C LEU A 32 -5.13 -19.88 2.70
N ALA A 33 -6.40 -20.27 2.71
CA ALA A 33 -6.93 -21.24 3.66
C ALA A 33 -6.32 -22.66 3.48
N GLU A 34 -5.94 -23.03 2.27
CA GLU A 34 -5.27 -24.28 1.93
C GLU A 34 -3.75 -24.22 2.12
N GLY A 35 -3.19 -23.01 2.24
CA GLY A 35 -1.76 -22.77 2.27
C GLY A 35 -1.14 -23.01 3.65
N GLN A 36 0.15 -23.34 3.65
CA GLN A 36 0.93 -23.46 4.88
C GLN A 36 1.45 -22.07 5.27
N PHE A 37 1.21 -21.67 6.52
CA PHE A 37 1.79 -20.47 7.10
C PHE A 37 3.01 -20.80 7.96
N VAL A 38 4.01 -19.93 7.92
CA VAL A 38 5.27 -20.04 8.65
C VAL A 38 5.55 -18.74 9.42
N ASP A 39 6.47 -18.80 10.38
CA ASP A 39 6.83 -17.63 11.19
C ASP A 39 7.31 -16.48 10.28
N GLY A 40 6.63 -15.35 10.33
CA GLY A 40 6.94 -14.16 9.55
C GLY A 40 8.29 -13.53 9.86
N LYS A 41 8.94 -13.92 10.96
CA LYS A 41 10.31 -13.50 11.27
C LYS A 41 11.32 -13.95 10.24
N LEU A 42 11.01 -14.96 9.43
CA LEU A 42 11.91 -15.47 8.38
C LEU A 42 12.18 -14.43 7.28
N THR A 43 11.22 -13.52 7.03
CA THR A 43 11.36 -12.47 6.01
C THR A 43 11.81 -11.12 6.58
N ALA A 44 11.88 -10.99 7.91
CA ALA A 44 12.20 -9.73 8.58
C ALA A 44 13.71 -9.50 8.71
N GLY A 45 14.13 -8.25 8.48
CA GLY A 45 15.47 -7.77 8.80
C GLY A 45 15.78 -7.82 10.31
N MET A 46 17.04 -7.62 10.66
CA MET A 46 17.57 -7.88 12.01
C MET A 46 16.83 -7.13 13.13
N ALA A 47 16.46 -5.87 12.91
CA ALA A 47 15.75 -5.06 13.89
C ALA A 47 14.25 -5.43 13.96
N ALA A 48 13.60 -5.50 12.81
CA ALA A 48 12.19 -5.80 12.68
C ALA A 48 11.82 -7.19 13.22
N ARG A 49 12.72 -8.19 13.06
CA ARG A 49 12.54 -9.56 13.58
C ARG A 49 12.29 -9.62 15.09
N ARG A 50 12.82 -8.66 15.86
CA ARG A 50 12.66 -8.62 17.33
C ARG A 50 11.26 -8.27 17.77
N VAL A 51 10.51 -7.56 16.95
CA VAL A 51 9.17 -7.04 17.24
C VAL A 51 8.09 -7.64 16.36
N LYS A 52 8.45 -8.52 15.41
CA LYS A 52 7.53 -9.18 14.50
C LYS A 52 6.98 -10.46 15.12
N ASN A 53 5.67 -10.55 15.25
CA ASN A 53 4.94 -11.72 15.70
C ASN A 53 3.70 -11.89 14.82
N ASN A 54 3.90 -12.52 13.66
CA ASN A 54 2.84 -12.88 12.71
C ASN A 54 3.26 -14.11 11.93
N GLU A 55 2.40 -14.57 11.06
CA GLU A 55 2.67 -15.65 10.13
C GLU A 55 2.53 -15.17 8.70
N GLU A 56 3.29 -15.76 7.80
CA GLU A 56 3.25 -15.50 6.36
C GLU A 56 3.06 -16.80 5.60
N ILE A 57 2.38 -16.71 4.45
CA ILE A 57 2.22 -17.88 3.59
C ILE A 57 3.62 -18.37 3.17
N GLN A 58 3.88 -19.65 3.29
CA GLN A 58 5.14 -20.24 2.82
C GLN A 58 5.20 -20.12 1.29
N PRO A 59 6.16 -19.37 0.73
CA PRO A 59 6.21 -19.17 -0.71
C PRO A 59 6.66 -20.43 -1.44
N SER A 60 5.99 -20.75 -2.55
CA SER A 60 6.55 -21.55 -3.64
C SER A 60 6.42 -20.75 -4.94
N PRO A 61 7.22 -21.02 -5.97
CA PRO A 61 7.11 -20.31 -7.25
C PRO A 61 5.68 -20.34 -7.82
N GLU A 62 5.03 -21.51 -7.80
CA GLU A 62 3.68 -21.69 -8.32
C GLU A 62 2.63 -20.94 -7.50
N LEU A 63 2.73 -20.99 -6.17
CA LEU A 63 1.80 -20.31 -5.29
C LEU A 63 1.95 -18.80 -5.39
N THR A 64 3.19 -18.30 -5.40
CA THR A 64 3.50 -16.87 -5.55
C THR A 64 2.97 -16.35 -6.89
N GLU A 65 3.22 -17.03 -7.99
CA GLU A 65 2.71 -16.64 -9.29
C GLU A 65 1.17 -16.63 -9.32
N ARG A 66 0.53 -17.67 -8.76
CA ARG A 66 -0.93 -17.78 -8.72
C ARG A 66 -1.57 -16.64 -7.93
N LEU A 67 -1.03 -16.30 -6.75
CA LEU A 67 -1.51 -15.21 -5.89
C LEU A 67 -1.26 -13.85 -6.53
N ASN A 68 -0.05 -13.59 -7.04
CA ASN A 68 0.29 -12.35 -7.72
C ASN A 68 -0.58 -12.09 -8.94
N ARG A 69 -0.89 -13.11 -9.74
CA ARG A 69 -1.76 -12.98 -10.92
C ARG A 69 -3.14 -12.42 -10.58
N ILE A 70 -3.68 -12.73 -9.39
CA ILE A 70 -4.99 -12.21 -8.95
C ILE A 70 -4.89 -10.72 -8.60
N VAL A 71 -3.79 -10.30 -7.97
CA VAL A 71 -3.67 -8.96 -7.36
C VAL A 71 -3.05 -7.95 -8.32
N MET A 72 -1.96 -8.32 -9.01
CA MET A 72 -1.10 -7.39 -9.76
C MET A 72 -1.83 -6.63 -10.86
N ALA A 73 -2.76 -7.27 -11.57
CA ALA A 73 -3.50 -6.62 -12.65
C ALA A 73 -4.36 -5.46 -12.12
N SER A 74 -5.08 -5.67 -11.00
CA SER A 74 -5.91 -4.64 -10.36
C SER A 74 -5.05 -3.49 -9.84
N VAL A 75 -3.92 -3.79 -9.20
CA VAL A 75 -3.00 -2.78 -8.68
C VAL A 75 -2.39 -1.96 -9.81
N ALA A 76 -1.84 -2.61 -10.84
CA ALA A 76 -1.19 -1.93 -11.96
C ALA A 76 -2.13 -1.04 -12.78
N GLN A 77 -3.43 -1.40 -12.85
CA GLN A 77 -4.43 -0.62 -13.60
C GLN A 77 -5.07 0.49 -12.77
N ASN A 78 -4.93 0.47 -11.44
CA ASN A 78 -5.56 1.45 -10.57
C ASN A 78 -4.91 2.83 -10.73
N ALA A 79 -5.68 3.81 -11.23
CA ALA A 79 -5.18 5.15 -11.50
C ALA A 79 -4.69 5.86 -10.21
N ARG A 80 -5.42 5.69 -9.10
CA ARG A 80 -5.07 6.30 -7.81
C ARG A 80 -3.75 5.74 -7.26
N PHE A 81 -3.54 4.43 -7.37
CA PHE A 81 -2.28 3.79 -7.01
C PHE A 81 -1.12 4.33 -7.88
N ARG A 82 -1.31 4.37 -9.18
CA ARG A 82 -0.26 4.86 -10.11
C ARG A 82 0.13 6.31 -9.83
N SER A 83 -0.84 7.16 -9.55
CA SER A 83 -0.62 8.56 -9.19
C SER A 83 0.09 8.70 -7.84
N ALA A 84 -0.32 7.91 -6.83
CA ALA A 84 0.24 7.99 -5.48
C ALA A 84 1.65 7.39 -5.36
N ALA A 85 1.91 6.26 -6.02
CA ALA A 85 3.15 5.51 -5.88
C ALA A 85 4.17 5.80 -6.99
N LEU A 86 3.75 6.30 -8.16
CA LEU A 86 4.59 6.49 -9.35
C LEU A 86 5.51 5.27 -9.59
N PRO A 87 4.95 4.05 -9.78
CA PRO A 87 5.69 2.81 -9.65
C PRO A 87 6.65 2.59 -10.82
N ASN A 88 7.93 2.37 -10.52
CA ASN A 88 8.96 1.88 -11.45
C ASN A 88 9.06 0.35 -11.36
N ARG A 89 9.17 -0.19 -10.13
CA ARG A 89 9.23 -1.63 -9.84
C ARG A 89 8.37 -1.96 -8.64
N MET A 90 7.84 -3.17 -8.63
CA MET A 90 7.09 -3.71 -7.49
C MET A 90 7.66 -5.06 -7.09
N ALA A 91 7.69 -5.33 -5.79
CA ALA A 91 7.96 -6.66 -5.27
C ALA A 91 6.76 -7.59 -5.47
N ASP A 92 6.99 -8.89 -5.44
CA ASP A 92 5.92 -9.86 -5.26
C ASP A 92 5.20 -9.63 -3.95
N PHE A 93 3.90 -9.96 -3.91
CA PHE A 93 3.12 -9.82 -2.69
C PHE A 93 3.49 -10.90 -1.68
N ILE A 94 3.65 -10.48 -0.42
CA ILE A 94 3.68 -11.34 0.75
C ILE A 94 2.26 -11.36 1.33
N PHE A 95 1.76 -12.55 1.67
CA PHE A 95 0.46 -12.70 2.30
C PHE A 95 0.68 -13.09 3.76
N ALA A 96 0.18 -12.25 4.65
CA ALA A 96 0.39 -12.38 6.08
C ALA A 96 -0.94 -12.51 6.83
N ARG A 97 -0.90 -13.29 7.92
CA ARG A 97 -2.01 -13.38 8.86
C ARG A 97 -1.56 -13.04 10.27
N TYR A 98 -2.49 -12.51 11.03
CA TYR A 98 -2.34 -12.23 12.44
C TYR A 98 -3.52 -12.87 13.18
N GLN A 99 -3.22 -13.76 14.12
CA GLN A 99 -4.17 -14.39 15.01
C GLN A 99 -4.15 -13.71 16.38
N PRO A 100 -5.08 -14.02 17.31
CA PRO A 100 -5.08 -13.43 18.65
C PRO A 100 -3.72 -13.56 19.36
N GLY A 101 -3.23 -12.45 19.92
CA GLY A 101 -1.91 -12.33 20.53
C GLY A 101 -0.78 -12.01 19.54
N MET A 102 -1.06 -11.91 18.24
CA MET A 102 -0.08 -11.52 17.23
C MET A 102 -0.10 -10.02 16.97
N ALA A 103 1.09 -9.47 16.75
CA ALA A 103 1.32 -8.06 16.49
C ALA A 103 2.61 -7.86 15.69
N TYR A 104 2.85 -6.66 15.22
CA TYR A 104 4.15 -6.28 14.67
C TYR A 104 4.50 -4.90 15.22
N GLY A 105 5.47 -4.85 16.12
CA GLY A 105 5.85 -3.60 16.81
C GLY A 105 6.45 -2.55 15.89
N ASP A 106 6.75 -1.38 16.46
CA ASP A 106 7.32 -0.25 15.72
C ASP A 106 8.55 -0.62 14.92
N HIS A 107 8.53 -0.34 13.64
CA HIS A 107 9.63 -0.54 12.70
C HIS A 107 9.51 0.40 11.49
N VAL A 108 10.55 0.45 10.70
CA VAL A 108 10.57 0.93 9.31
C VAL A 108 10.88 -0.24 8.41
N ASP A 109 10.39 -0.22 7.19
CA ASP A 109 10.68 -1.27 6.22
C ASP A 109 12.14 -1.26 5.79
N ASP A 110 12.65 -2.42 5.40
CA ASP A 110 14.02 -2.52 4.89
C ASP A 110 14.18 -1.64 3.64
N PRO A 111 15.21 -0.77 3.58
CA PRO A 111 15.34 0.23 2.51
C PRO A 111 15.69 -0.37 1.16
N ILE A 112 16.30 -1.56 1.14
CA ILE A 112 16.71 -2.28 -0.06
C ILE A 112 16.29 -3.73 0.06
N MET A 113 15.55 -4.23 -0.91
CA MET A 113 15.03 -5.60 -0.98
C MET A 113 15.50 -6.36 -2.22
N GLY A 114 15.07 -7.63 -2.32
CA GLY A 114 15.38 -8.48 -3.46
C GLY A 114 16.88 -8.76 -3.64
N GLY A 115 17.63 -8.88 -2.53
CA GLY A 115 19.07 -9.13 -2.59
C GLY A 115 19.87 -7.93 -3.16
N GLY A 116 19.47 -6.72 -2.85
CA GLY A 116 20.09 -5.49 -3.35
C GLY A 116 19.53 -4.95 -4.66
N LYS A 117 18.43 -5.52 -5.13
CA LYS A 117 17.94 -5.26 -6.51
C LYS A 117 17.02 -4.05 -6.63
N PHE A 118 16.31 -3.65 -5.57
CA PHE A 118 15.46 -2.47 -5.65
C PHE A 118 15.30 -1.76 -4.30
N ARG A 119 15.05 -0.45 -4.37
CA ARG A 119 14.79 0.43 -3.23
C ARG A 119 13.29 0.37 -2.88
N THR A 120 12.97 0.38 -1.60
CA THR A 120 11.59 0.45 -1.10
C THR A 120 11.24 1.89 -0.76
N ASP A 121 10.46 2.55 -1.61
CA ASP A 121 10.04 3.93 -1.40
C ASP A 121 8.62 4.03 -0.84
N VAL A 122 7.77 3.09 -1.24
CA VAL A 122 6.35 3.04 -0.87
C VAL A 122 6.00 1.64 -0.41
N SER A 123 5.33 1.54 0.72
CA SER A 123 4.73 0.31 1.25
C SER A 123 3.24 0.31 0.95
N MET A 124 2.70 -0.86 0.64
CA MET A 124 1.29 -1.07 0.36
C MET A 124 0.77 -2.26 1.15
N THR A 125 -0.39 -2.07 1.78
CA THR A 125 -1.14 -3.15 2.43
C THR A 125 -2.55 -3.21 1.85
N ILE A 126 -2.97 -4.37 1.37
CA ILE A 126 -4.33 -4.68 0.93
C ILE A 126 -4.99 -5.52 2.03
N PHE A 127 -6.16 -5.10 2.50
CA PHE A 127 -6.93 -5.82 3.51
C PHE A 127 -7.77 -6.92 2.83
N LEU A 128 -7.72 -8.14 3.35
CA LEU A 128 -8.43 -9.30 2.81
C LEU A 128 -9.58 -9.79 3.71
N ASN A 129 -9.73 -9.16 4.88
CA ASN A 129 -10.88 -9.34 5.79
C ASN A 129 -11.66 -8.05 5.93
N ASP A 130 -12.94 -8.19 6.21
CA ASP A 130 -13.74 -7.06 6.65
C ASP A 130 -13.33 -6.63 8.08
N PRO A 131 -13.39 -5.33 8.41
CA PRO A 131 -13.09 -4.84 9.77
C PRO A 131 -13.89 -5.48 10.89
N SER A 132 -15.08 -6.02 10.60
CA SER A 132 -15.94 -6.71 11.56
C SER A 132 -15.48 -8.14 11.87
N GLU A 133 -14.61 -8.75 11.07
CA GLU A 133 -14.14 -10.11 11.23
C GLU A 133 -13.06 -10.28 12.32
N TYR A 134 -12.45 -9.18 12.79
CA TYR A 134 -11.41 -9.23 13.82
C TYR A 134 -11.40 -7.98 14.70
N GLU A 135 -10.82 -8.06 15.90
CA GLU A 135 -10.65 -6.96 16.84
C GLU A 135 -9.15 -6.63 16.99
N GLY A 136 -8.81 -5.34 17.11
CA GLY A 136 -7.42 -4.89 17.04
C GLY A 136 -6.87 -4.94 15.61
N GLY A 137 -5.57 -5.15 15.46
CA GLY A 137 -4.92 -5.36 14.18
C GLY A 137 -4.89 -4.14 13.26
N GLU A 138 -5.09 -2.93 13.79
CA GLU A 138 -4.94 -1.70 13.01
C GLU A 138 -3.50 -1.57 12.50
N LEU A 139 -3.32 -1.18 11.25
CA LEU A 139 -2.07 -0.61 10.79
C LEU A 139 -1.98 0.83 11.32
N VAL A 140 -0.93 1.12 12.07
CA VAL A 140 -0.71 2.44 12.68
C VAL A 140 0.56 3.03 12.09
N VAL A 141 0.46 4.17 11.43
CA VAL A 141 1.59 4.94 10.90
C VAL A 141 1.80 6.17 11.75
N ARG A 142 3.02 6.35 12.28
CA ARG A 142 3.36 7.51 13.10
C ARG A 142 3.63 8.71 12.21
N THR A 143 3.01 9.83 12.54
CA THR A 143 3.24 11.10 11.86
C THR A 143 3.59 12.20 12.86
N PRO A 144 4.20 13.32 12.42
CA PRO A 144 4.44 14.47 13.31
C PRO A 144 3.17 15.04 13.96
N PHE A 145 2.00 14.71 13.41
CA PHE A 145 0.70 15.20 13.90
C PHE A 145 -0.09 14.15 14.68
N GLY A 146 0.54 13.01 15.01
CA GLY A 146 -0.06 11.90 15.75
C GLY A 146 -0.20 10.62 14.91
N ASP A 147 -0.64 9.55 15.55
CA ASP A 147 -0.77 8.23 14.97
C ASP A 147 -1.98 8.15 14.03
N GLN A 148 -1.76 7.68 12.81
CA GLN A 148 -2.81 7.39 11.84
C GLN A 148 -3.13 5.90 11.86
N LYS A 149 -4.33 5.56 12.35
CA LYS A 149 -4.82 4.18 12.42
C LYS A 149 -5.63 3.84 11.20
N THR A 150 -5.32 2.70 10.58
CA THR A 150 -5.98 2.24 9.36
C THR A 150 -6.46 0.80 9.52
N LYS A 151 -7.75 0.60 9.26
CA LYS A 151 -8.42 -0.69 9.21
C LYS A 151 -9.55 -0.56 8.19
N LEU A 152 -9.33 -1.07 6.96
CA LEU A 152 -10.21 -0.85 5.81
C LEU A 152 -11.03 -2.09 5.50
N ALA A 153 -12.11 -1.91 4.75
CA ALA A 153 -12.91 -2.98 4.19
C ALA A 153 -12.07 -3.92 3.32
N ALA A 154 -12.46 -5.17 3.23
CA ALA A 154 -11.82 -6.15 2.37
C ALA A 154 -11.73 -5.65 0.92
N GLY A 155 -10.61 -5.91 0.26
CA GLY A 155 -10.32 -5.42 -1.08
C GLY A 155 -9.78 -3.99 -1.16
N SER A 156 -9.84 -3.23 -0.07
CA SER A 156 -9.25 -1.88 -0.02
C SER A 156 -7.77 -1.92 0.37
N ALA A 157 -7.03 -0.92 -0.05
CA ALA A 157 -5.61 -0.81 0.24
C ALA A 157 -5.24 0.53 0.87
N VAL A 158 -4.08 0.54 1.51
CA VAL A 158 -3.39 1.73 1.97
C VAL A 158 -1.97 1.74 1.45
N VAL A 159 -1.49 2.91 0.99
CA VAL A 159 -0.11 3.16 0.58
C VAL A 159 0.48 4.27 1.42
N TYR A 160 1.75 4.11 1.81
CA TYR A 160 2.48 5.06 2.65
C TYR A 160 3.99 4.96 2.41
N PRO A 161 4.80 5.98 2.75
CA PRO A 161 6.24 5.92 2.59
C PRO A 161 6.86 4.82 3.46
N SER A 162 7.69 3.96 2.86
CA SER A 162 8.33 2.83 3.56
C SER A 162 9.26 3.25 4.71
N GLY A 163 9.76 4.49 4.70
CA GLY A 163 10.56 5.08 5.76
C GLY A 163 9.75 5.57 6.98
N SER A 164 8.41 5.51 6.94
CA SER A 164 7.57 5.88 8.08
C SER A 164 7.68 4.84 9.18
N VAL A 165 7.81 5.26 10.44
CA VAL A 165 7.67 4.35 11.59
C VAL A 165 6.22 3.89 11.64
N HIS A 166 6.02 2.57 11.65
CA HIS A 166 4.68 1.99 11.70
C HIS A 166 4.66 0.68 12.48
N HIS A 167 3.47 0.25 12.85
CA HIS A 167 3.26 -1.02 13.52
C HIS A 167 1.88 -1.60 13.17
N VAL A 168 1.69 -2.88 13.46
CA VAL A 168 0.38 -3.54 13.48
C VAL A 168 0.01 -3.81 14.93
N ALA A 169 -1.09 -3.20 15.38
CA ALA A 169 -1.62 -3.41 16.72
C ALA A 169 -1.95 -4.90 16.94
N GLU A 170 -1.94 -5.34 18.21
CA GLU A 170 -2.28 -6.71 18.55
C GLU A 170 -3.71 -7.05 18.08
N VAL A 171 -3.85 -8.19 17.42
CA VAL A 171 -5.15 -8.80 17.15
C VAL A 171 -5.60 -9.49 18.43
N THR A 172 -6.77 -9.09 18.95
CA THR A 172 -7.33 -9.65 20.19
C THR A 172 -8.38 -10.70 19.95
N LYS A 173 -9.01 -10.70 18.76
CA LYS A 173 -10.03 -11.66 18.36
C LYS A 173 -10.10 -11.78 16.84
N GLY A 174 -10.48 -12.97 16.35
CA GLY A 174 -10.59 -13.24 14.91
C GLY A 174 -9.23 -13.39 14.25
N GLU A 175 -9.18 -13.18 12.94
CA GLU A 175 -7.97 -13.29 12.13
C GLU A 175 -7.87 -12.07 11.21
N ARG A 176 -6.73 -11.39 11.19
CA ARG A 176 -6.41 -10.35 10.21
C ARG A 176 -5.58 -10.95 9.09
N LEU A 177 -6.09 -10.88 7.86
CA LEU A 177 -5.43 -11.37 6.66
C LEU A 177 -5.15 -10.21 5.71
N VAL A 178 -3.91 -10.12 5.20
CA VAL A 178 -3.48 -9.02 4.31
C VAL A 178 -2.53 -9.51 3.23
N ALA A 179 -2.50 -8.76 2.12
CA ALA A 179 -1.42 -8.82 1.14
C ALA A 179 -0.60 -7.53 1.22
N LEU A 180 0.73 -7.65 1.25
CA LEU A 180 1.63 -6.51 1.36
C LEU A 180 2.73 -6.58 0.30
N THR A 181 3.14 -5.41 -0.20
CA THR A 181 4.22 -5.26 -1.17
C THR A 181 4.92 -3.92 -1.02
N TRP A 182 6.06 -3.81 -1.67
CA TRP A 182 6.87 -2.58 -1.72
C TRP A 182 7.07 -2.14 -3.16
N VAL A 183 7.17 -0.83 -3.32
CA VAL A 183 7.32 -0.18 -4.63
C VAL A 183 8.59 0.66 -4.62
N GLN A 184 9.43 0.46 -5.61
CA GLN A 184 10.41 1.46 -6.01
C GLN A 184 9.70 2.47 -6.90
N SER A 185 9.62 3.71 -6.44
CA SER A 185 9.01 4.80 -7.18
C SER A 185 9.98 5.41 -8.18
N PHE A 186 9.46 5.95 -9.29
CA PHE A 186 10.23 6.86 -10.15
C PHE A 186 10.66 8.12 -9.39
N VAL A 187 9.92 8.57 -8.39
CA VAL A 187 10.25 9.74 -7.58
C VAL A 187 10.61 9.28 -6.17
N ARG A 188 11.88 9.41 -5.80
CA ARG A 188 12.45 8.93 -4.54
C ARG A 188 11.90 9.66 -3.31
N ASP A 189 11.78 10.96 -3.39
CA ASP A 189 11.38 11.83 -2.30
C ASP A 189 9.86 11.74 -2.03
N ALA A 190 9.48 11.48 -0.77
CA ALA A 190 8.08 11.29 -0.38
C ALA A 190 7.26 12.60 -0.49
N ALA A 191 7.86 13.74 -0.18
CA ALA A 191 7.17 15.04 -0.28
C ALA A 191 6.94 15.44 -1.74
N GLN A 192 7.90 15.12 -2.62
CA GLN A 192 7.73 15.34 -4.06
C GLN A 192 6.62 14.43 -4.63
N ARG A 193 6.52 13.17 -4.17
CA ARG A 193 5.41 12.28 -4.58
C ARG A 193 4.06 12.81 -4.13
N GLU A 194 3.98 13.32 -2.90
CA GLU A 194 2.75 13.92 -2.36
C GLU A 194 2.31 15.12 -3.19
N LEU A 195 3.23 16.05 -3.48
CA LEU A 195 2.95 17.21 -4.34
C LEU A 195 2.49 16.81 -5.74
N LEU A 196 3.12 15.78 -6.34
CA LEU A 196 2.70 15.26 -7.64
C LEU A 196 1.32 14.62 -7.58
N PHE A 197 1.00 13.88 -6.52
CA PHE A 197 -0.31 13.27 -6.34
C PHE A 197 -1.43 14.33 -6.21
N GLU A 198 -1.20 15.39 -5.44
CA GLU A 198 -2.14 16.50 -5.30
C GLU A 198 -2.33 17.23 -6.63
N LEU A 199 -1.21 17.55 -7.30
CA LEU A 199 -1.24 18.22 -8.59
C LEU A 199 -1.91 17.37 -9.67
N ASP A 200 -1.69 16.06 -9.67
CA ASP A 200 -2.35 15.12 -10.59
C ASP A 200 -3.87 15.07 -10.36
N SER A 201 -4.31 15.12 -9.11
CA SER A 201 -5.74 15.20 -8.77
C SER A 201 -6.39 16.47 -9.35
N ALA A 202 -5.73 17.62 -9.23
CA ALA A 202 -6.18 18.88 -9.79
C ALA A 202 -6.15 18.85 -11.34
N ARG A 203 -5.09 18.32 -11.91
CA ARG A 203 -4.89 18.11 -13.35
C ARG A 203 -6.00 17.25 -13.94
N GLU A 204 -6.28 16.08 -13.34
CA GLU A 204 -7.34 15.19 -13.81
C GLU A 204 -8.72 15.86 -13.76
N HIS A 205 -8.99 16.62 -12.70
CA HIS A 205 -10.24 17.35 -12.60
C HIS A 205 -10.39 18.37 -13.73
N LEU A 206 -9.39 19.21 -13.96
CA LEU A 206 -9.40 20.23 -15.00
C LEU A 206 -9.50 19.62 -16.40
N LEU A 207 -8.75 18.54 -16.68
CA LEU A 207 -8.82 17.85 -17.97
C LEU A 207 -10.17 17.20 -18.24
N LYS A 208 -10.93 16.84 -17.20
CA LYS A 208 -12.30 16.29 -17.32
C LYS A 208 -13.35 17.39 -17.48
N THR A 209 -13.19 18.52 -16.79
CA THR A 209 -14.23 19.59 -16.75
C THR A 209 -13.99 20.72 -17.76
N GLU A 210 -12.73 21.06 -18.01
CA GLU A 210 -12.32 22.20 -18.82
C GLU A 210 -11.11 21.90 -19.70
N PRO A 211 -11.12 20.84 -20.52
CA PRO A 211 -9.90 20.31 -21.20
C PRO A 211 -9.25 21.34 -22.15
N ALA A 212 -10.02 22.27 -22.69
CA ALA A 212 -9.53 23.31 -23.60
C ALA A 212 -9.00 24.57 -22.91
N SER A 213 -9.21 24.72 -21.60
CA SER A 213 -8.81 25.90 -20.84
C SER A 213 -7.28 26.02 -20.76
N ASP A 214 -6.79 27.26 -20.69
CA ASP A 214 -5.35 27.50 -20.52
C ASP A 214 -4.85 27.08 -19.12
N HIS A 215 -5.76 27.04 -18.13
CA HIS A 215 -5.46 26.50 -16.80
C HIS A 215 -5.21 24.98 -16.86
N ALA A 216 -6.07 24.21 -17.52
CA ALA A 216 -5.87 22.77 -17.70
C ALA A 216 -4.54 22.46 -18.39
N LYS A 217 -4.24 23.17 -19.51
CA LYS A 217 -2.97 23.03 -20.26
C LYS A 217 -1.76 23.39 -19.40
N SER A 218 -1.86 24.45 -18.58
CA SER A 218 -0.75 24.90 -17.72
C SER A 218 -0.47 23.92 -16.59
N VAL A 219 -1.50 23.40 -15.93
CA VAL A 219 -1.37 22.41 -14.87
C VAL A 219 -0.82 21.09 -15.43
N ASP A 220 -1.32 20.61 -16.57
CA ASP A 220 -0.84 19.40 -17.24
C ASP A 220 0.66 19.51 -17.61
N ARG A 221 1.07 20.63 -18.18
CA ARG A 221 2.46 20.91 -18.51
C ARG A 221 3.35 20.99 -17.26
N SER A 222 2.85 21.62 -16.19
CA SER A 222 3.59 21.74 -14.93
C SER A 222 3.80 20.38 -14.29
N TYR A 223 2.75 19.54 -14.21
CA TYR A 223 2.84 18.16 -13.72
C TYR A 223 3.88 17.36 -14.51
N SER A 224 3.78 17.37 -15.83
CA SER A 224 4.70 16.64 -16.72
C SER A 224 6.16 17.06 -16.56
N ASN A 225 6.40 18.36 -16.37
CA ASN A 225 7.76 18.88 -16.19
C ASN A 225 8.31 18.59 -14.79
N LEU A 226 7.49 18.69 -13.73
CA LEU A 226 7.90 18.30 -12.37
C LEU A 226 8.23 16.82 -12.30
N LEU A 227 7.41 15.97 -12.92
CA LEU A 227 7.71 14.54 -12.99
C LEU A 227 9.03 14.28 -13.73
N ARG A 228 9.27 14.96 -14.86
CA ARG A 228 10.55 14.84 -15.59
C ARG A 228 11.76 15.30 -14.76
N MET A 229 11.59 16.36 -13.96
CA MET A 229 12.68 16.91 -13.12
C MET A 229 13.01 15.98 -11.94
N TRP A 230 12.04 15.25 -11.43
CA TRP A 230 12.18 14.47 -10.19
C TRP A 230 12.28 12.97 -10.42
N ALA A 231 11.96 12.47 -11.62
CA ALA A 231 12.03 11.05 -11.92
C ALA A 231 13.49 10.56 -11.97
N ASP A 232 13.72 9.44 -11.28
CA ASP A 232 14.97 8.66 -11.24
C ASP A 232 14.71 7.33 -11.98
N VAL A 233 15.22 7.16 -13.20
CA VAL A 233 14.96 6.05 -14.14
C VAL A 233 16.14 5.09 -14.25
#